data_c753a8257a7c3adefaf0196b7173e383
#
_entry.id   c753a8257a7c3adefaf0196b7173e383
#
_cell.length_a   1.000
_cell.length_b   1.000
_cell.length_c   1.000
_cell.angle_alpha   90.00
_cell.angle_beta   90.00
_cell.angle_gamma   90.00
#
_symmetry.space_group_name_H-M   'P 1'
#
loop_
_entity.id
_entity.type
_entity.pdbx_description
1 polymer ?
#
loop_
_entity_poly.entity_id
_entity_poly.type
_entity_poly.pdbx_seq_one_letter_code
_entity_poly.pdbx_strand_id
1 'polypeptide(L)' 'MAATPDVRPVGDLPNTIGKTAARELWLHGITSLNEVAAHSKKELLGIHGVGPKAIAILGDALKAKGLDYRET' A
#
# COMPACT_ATOMS: atom_id res chain seq x y z
N MET A 1 -2.69 -14.13 -22.85
CA MET A 1 -2.56 -13.54 -22.56
C MET A 1 -2.31 -12.77 -22.11
N ALA A 2 -2.20 -12.84 -22.29
CA ALA A 2 -1.96 -12.22 -21.61
C ALA A 2 -2.16 -11.22 -21.26
N ALA A 3 -2.55 -11.26 -20.71
CA ALA A 3 -3.02 -10.16 -20.26
C ALA A 3 -2.01 -9.18 -20.22
N THR A 4 -2.26 -8.14 -20.77
CA THR A 4 -1.43 -7.08 -20.55
C THR A 4 -1.37 -6.77 -19.18
N PRO A 5 -0.29 -6.86 -18.62
CA PRO A 5 -0.14 -6.42 -17.30
C PRO A 5 -0.54 -5.01 -17.25
N ASP A 6 -1.33 -4.77 -16.33
CA ASP A 6 -1.63 -3.44 -16.02
C ASP A 6 -0.39 -2.88 -15.43
N VAL A 7 0.21 -1.97 -16.11
CA VAL A 7 1.49 -1.44 -15.66
C VAL A 7 1.38 -0.44 -14.55
N ARG A 8 0.30 -0.47 -13.82
CA ARG A 8 0.18 0.42 -12.69
C ARG A 8 1.22 0.08 -11.65
N PRO A 9 1.86 1.10 -11.06
CA PRO A 9 2.89 0.84 -10.05
C PRO A 9 2.35 0.38 -8.73
N VAL A 10 1.03 0.43 -8.54
CA VAL A 10 0.45 0.20 -7.22
C VAL A 10 0.00 -1.23 -6.99
N GLY A 11 0.10 -2.12 -7.99
CA GLY A 11 -0.34 -3.49 -7.79
C GLY A 11 -1.80 -3.53 -7.38
N ASP A 12 -2.11 -4.19 -6.26
CA ASP A 12 -3.48 -4.27 -5.77
C ASP A 12 -3.79 -3.26 -4.68
N LEU A 13 -2.97 -2.21 -4.55
CA LEU A 13 -3.23 -1.17 -3.57
C LEU A 13 -4.43 -0.33 -4.01
N PRO A 14 -5.21 0.20 -3.05
CA PRO A 14 -6.35 1.04 -3.41
C PRO A 14 -5.91 2.36 -4.02
N ASN A 15 -6.62 2.79 -5.05
CA ASN A 15 -6.30 4.05 -5.70
C ASN A 15 -6.60 5.26 -4.82
N THR A 16 -7.45 5.07 -3.83
CA THR A 16 -7.89 6.16 -2.97
C THR A 16 -6.80 6.67 -2.04
N ILE A 17 -5.67 5.98 -1.94
CA ILE A 17 -4.56 6.49 -1.15
C ILE A 17 -3.88 7.68 -1.82
N GLY A 18 -4.15 7.91 -3.09
CA GLY A 18 -3.60 9.03 -3.82
C GLY A 18 -2.35 8.65 -4.59
N LYS A 19 -2.04 9.44 -5.61
CA LYS A 19 -0.93 9.14 -6.48
C LYS A 19 0.42 9.23 -5.78
N THR A 20 0.57 10.21 -4.91
CA THR A 20 1.84 10.41 -4.22
C THR A 20 2.15 9.24 -3.31
N ALA A 21 1.18 8.84 -2.50
CA ALA A 21 1.39 7.70 -1.60
C ALA A 21 1.66 6.43 -2.40
N ALA A 22 0.89 6.20 -3.45
CA ALA A 22 1.06 5.01 -4.27
C ALA A 22 2.45 4.97 -4.91
N ARG A 23 2.90 6.09 -5.43
CA ARG A 23 4.21 6.17 -6.05
C ARG A 23 5.33 5.92 -5.05
N GLU A 24 5.23 6.54 -3.88
CA GLU A 24 6.26 6.39 -2.87
C GLU A 24 6.32 4.96 -2.35
N LEU A 25 5.18 4.33 -2.16
CA LEU A 25 5.16 2.94 -1.77
C LEU A 25 5.83 2.07 -2.84
N TRP A 26 5.50 2.32 -4.09
CA TRP A 26 6.09 1.56 -5.17
C TRP A 26 7.61 1.73 -5.21
N LEU A 27 8.11 2.95 -4.99
CA LEU A 27 9.54 3.20 -4.97
C LEU A 27 10.24 2.48 -3.82
N HIS A 28 9.51 2.18 -2.77
CA HIS A 28 10.04 1.43 -1.64
C HIS A 28 9.78 -0.08 -1.77
N GLY A 29 9.34 -0.52 -2.96
CA GLY A 29 9.12 -1.93 -3.20
C GLY A 29 7.82 -2.46 -2.63
N ILE A 30 6.92 -1.59 -2.20
CA ILE A 30 5.65 -2.00 -1.60
C ILE A 30 4.57 -1.83 -2.66
N THR A 31 4.27 -2.92 -3.36
CA THR A 31 3.34 -2.85 -4.48
C THR A 31 2.08 -3.68 -4.29
N SER A 32 1.95 -4.34 -3.16
CA SER A 32 0.77 -5.16 -2.89
C SER A 32 0.35 -5.03 -1.44
N LEU A 33 -0.88 -5.42 -1.15
CA LEU A 33 -1.37 -5.42 0.23
C LEU A 33 -0.60 -6.39 1.10
N ASN A 34 -0.16 -7.51 0.55
CA ASN A 34 0.68 -8.43 1.32
C ASN A 34 1.96 -7.75 1.77
N GLU A 35 2.53 -6.92 0.92
CA GLU A 35 3.75 -6.21 1.28
C GLU A 35 3.46 -5.11 2.29
N VAL A 36 2.31 -4.45 2.18
CA VAL A 36 1.89 -3.49 3.19
C VAL A 36 1.78 -4.17 4.55
N ALA A 37 1.21 -5.36 4.58
CA ALA A 37 1.05 -6.11 5.83
C ALA A 37 2.39 -6.54 6.43
N ALA A 38 3.45 -6.56 5.65
CA ALA A 38 4.77 -6.89 6.15
C ALA A 38 5.43 -5.72 6.88
N HIS A 39 4.81 -4.55 6.86
CA HIS A 39 5.34 -3.35 7.51
C HIS A 39 4.39 -2.87 8.59
N SER A 40 4.91 -2.14 9.56
CA SER A 40 4.07 -1.55 10.58
C SER A 40 3.54 -0.20 10.10
N LYS A 41 2.49 0.28 10.75
CA LYS A 41 1.97 1.62 10.46
C LYS A 41 3.06 2.67 10.61
N LYS A 42 3.87 2.54 11.65
CA LYS A 42 4.91 3.50 11.94
C LYS A 42 5.94 3.53 10.82
N GLU A 43 6.31 2.38 10.30
CA GLU A 43 7.25 2.32 9.19
C GLU A 43 6.70 3.03 7.96
N LEU A 44 5.44 2.77 7.65
CA LEU A 44 4.83 3.36 6.47
C LEU A 44 4.63 4.85 6.62
N LEU A 45 4.29 5.31 7.82
CA LEU A 45 4.15 6.74 8.05
C LEU A 45 5.48 7.48 7.91
N GLY A 46 6.58 6.78 8.05
CA GLY A 46 7.90 7.36 7.82
C GLY A 46 8.22 7.61 6.36
N ILE A 47 7.43 7.06 5.45
CA ILE A 47 7.66 7.26 4.03
C ILE A 47 7.05 8.60 3.63
N HIS A 48 7.86 9.43 2.98
CA HIS A 48 7.39 10.73 2.51
C HIS A 48 6.20 10.52 1.56
N GLY A 49 5.15 11.27 1.75
CA GLY A 49 3.97 11.15 0.91
C GLY A 49 2.92 10.18 1.41
N VAL A 50 3.25 9.39 2.43
CA VAL A 50 2.30 8.47 3.04
C VAL A 50 1.85 9.07 4.36
N GLY A 51 0.60 9.50 4.43
CA GLY A 51 0.06 10.14 5.62
C GLY A 51 -0.97 9.28 6.33
N PRO A 52 -1.55 9.81 7.41
CA PRO A 52 -2.53 9.05 8.19
C PRO A 52 -3.73 8.61 7.36
N LYS A 53 -4.13 9.43 6.40
CA LYS A 53 -5.27 9.08 5.56
C LYS A 53 -4.97 7.85 4.71
N ALA A 54 -3.78 7.81 4.12
CA ALA A 54 -3.38 6.65 3.33
C ALA A 54 -3.30 5.41 4.21
N ILE A 55 -2.78 5.55 5.42
CA ILE A 55 -2.69 4.44 6.35
C ILE A 55 -4.08 3.90 6.70
N ALA A 56 -5.04 4.79 6.91
CA ALA A 56 -6.41 4.36 7.22
C ALA A 56 -7.02 3.59 6.04
N ILE A 57 -6.82 4.09 4.83
CA ILE A 57 -7.35 3.44 3.64
C ILE A 57 -6.69 2.08 3.43
N LEU A 58 -5.38 2.02 3.59
CA LEU A 58 -4.66 0.75 3.47
C LEU A 58 -5.11 -0.25 4.53
N GLY A 59 -5.35 0.23 5.74
CA GLY A 59 -5.83 -0.64 6.82
C GLY A 59 -7.17 -1.25 6.49
N ASP A 60 -8.09 -0.47 5.93
CA ASP A 60 -9.39 -0.98 5.52
C ASP A 60 -9.25 -2.03 4.43
N ALA A 61 -8.36 -1.77 3.46
CA ALA A 61 -8.14 -2.73 2.39
C ALA A 61 -7.51 -4.02 2.92
N LEU A 62 -6.60 -3.91 3.88
CA LEU A 62 -6.01 -5.08 4.49
C LEU A 62 -7.07 -5.93 5.20
N LYS A 63 -7.95 -5.29 5.95
CA LYS A 63 -9.00 -6.01 6.66
C LYS A 63 -9.93 -6.73 5.70
N ALA A 64 -10.20 -6.13 4.56
CA ALA A 64 -11.04 -6.76 3.56
C ALA A 64 -10.43 -8.05 3.03
N LYS A 65 -9.12 -8.17 3.11
CA LYS A 65 -8.41 -9.39 2.71
C LYS A 65 -8.04 -10.27 3.87
N GLY A 66 -8.46 -9.94 5.08
CA GLY A 66 -8.09 -10.71 6.24
C GLY A 66 -6.66 -10.47 6.71
N LEU A 67 -6.09 -9.35 6.31
CA LEU A 67 -4.72 -8.98 6.69
C LEU A 67 -4.72 -7.84 7.69
N ASP A 68 -3.56 -7.53 8.21
CA ASP A 68 -3.41 -6.40 9.11
C ASP A 68 -1.95 -5.95 9.03
N TYR A 69 -1.68 -4.76 9.55
CA TYR A 69 -0.32 -4.27 9.63
C TYR A 69 0.49 -5.13 10.59
N ARG A 70 1.78 -5.20 10.30
CA ARG A 70 2.69 -5.87 11.20
C ARG A 70 2.80 -5.05 12.48
N GLU A 71 2.86 -5.73 13.60
CA GLU A 71 3.12 -5.06 14.86
C GLU A 71 4.59 -4.72 14.95
N THR A 72 4.88 -3.57 15.52
CA THR A 72 6.25 -3.10 15.61
C THR A 72 7.07 -3.93 16.54
#